data_8c12e21350dce17fc8f59621f8aefcb1
#
_entry.id   8c12e21350dce17fc8f59621f8aefcb1
#
_cell.length_a   1.000
_cell.length_b   1.000
_cell.length_c   1.000
_cell.angle_alpha   90.00
_cell.angle_beta   90.00
_cell.angle_gamma   90.00
#
_symmetry.space_group_name_H-M   'P 1'
#
loop_
_entity.id
_entity.type
_entity.pdbx_description
1 polymer ?
#
loop_
_entity_poly.entity_id
_entity_poly.type
_entity_poly.pdbx_seq_one_letter_code
_entity_poly.pdbx_strand_id
1 'polypeptide(L)'
;MISVTVFSFNDEDKIGKCLSALSGFDEVIVVDTGSTDRTKELALQFPNVRLFFSPFIGFGPLHNLAISYATHDWILSIDSDEILSPEAFKELQAISLDPNNVYAFSRWNFFGGKRVTTCGWHSETIVRLFCKAKTQFTNDLVHEKVVTANLTTVLLKGAIFHYSYRTIDDFLIKMRRYSDLFVEQNIGKKKSSLFKAILKSWAAFFRSYILKRGIFGGKEGYIISRYNADVAYYKYLKLTFS
;
A
#
# COMPACT_ATOMS: atom_id res chain seq x y z
N MET A 1 19.80 11.10 10.62
CA MET A 1 19.57 9.63 10.49
C MET A 1 18.08 9.36 10.42
N ILE A 2 17.66 8.32 9.70
CA ILE A 2 16.27 7.97 9.44
C ILE A 2 16.04 6.52 9.89
N SER A 3 15.00 6.26 10.70
CA SER A 3 14.50 4.91 10.96
C SER A 3 13.43 4.57 9.93
N VAL A 4 13.53 3.39 9.32
CA VAL A 4 12.49 2.91 8.40
C VAL A 4 11.56 1.97 9.16
N THR A 5 10.24 2.07 8.93
CA THR A 5 9.24 1.16 9.51
C THR A 5 8.56 0.37 8.41
N VAL A 6 8.44 -0.95 8.60
CA VAL A 6 7.81 -1.89 7.65
C VAL A 6 6.85 -2.81 8.41
N PHE A 7 5.67 -3.08 7.85
CA PHE A 7 4.79 -4.14 8.34
C PHE A 7 4.87 -5.36 7.47
N SER A 8 4.68 -6.53 8.08
CA SER A 8 4.64 -7.78 7.35
C SER A 8 3.58 -8.74 7.89
N PHE A 9 2.98 -9.48 6.96
CA PHE A 9 2.10 -10.61 7.24
C PHE A 9 2.11 -11.59 6.07
N ASN A 10 2.79 -12.73 6.22
CA ASN A 10 2.94 -13.74 5.16
C ASN A 10 3.46 -13.13 3.84
N ASP A 11 4.60 -12.47 3.92
CA ASP A 11 5.24 -11.74 2.82
C ASP A 11 6.58 -12.35 2.40
N GLU A 12 6.80 -13.67 2.60
CA GLU A 12 8.08 -14.35 2.30
C GLU A 12 8.59 -14.10 0.88
N ASP A 13 7.70 -13.86 -0.06
CA ASP A 13 8.00 -13.63 -1.46
C ASP A 13 8.24 -12.14 -1.83
N LYS A 14 8.05 -11.21 -0.87
CA LYS A 14 8.17 -9.75 -1.05
C LYS A 14 9.21 -9.13 -0.14
N ILE A 15 9.21 -9.53 1.15
CA ILE A 15 9.96 -8.87 2.21
C ILE A 15 11.45 -8.73 1.90
N GLY A 16 12.06 -9.76 1.29
CA GLY A 16 13.47 -9.72 0.91
C GLY A 16 13.81 -8.62 -0.08
N LYS A 17 12.96 -8.36 -1.07
CA LYS A 17 13.17 -7.28 -2.06
C LYS A 17 12.97 -5.91 -1.42
N CYS A 18 11.96 -5.76 -0.58
CA CYS A 18 11.71 -4.54 0.18
C CYS A 18 12.95 -4.18 1.04
N LEU A 19 13.39 -5.12 1.88
CA LEU A 19 14.51 -4.91 2.80
C LEU A 19 15.85 -4.71 2.07
N SER A 20 16.06 -5.36 0.92
CA SER A 20 17.25 -5.12 0.09
C SER A 20 17.34 -3.66 -0.37
N ALA A 21 16.22 -3.03 -0.73
CA ALA A 21 16.18 -1.62 -1.11
C ALA A 21 16.39 -0.67 0.09
N LEU A 22 16.30 -1.19 1.31
CA LEU A 22 16.45 -0.44 2.56
C LEU A 22 17.78 -0.74 3.28
N SER A 23 18.66 -1.54 2.68
CA SER A 23 19.92 -1.97 3.30
C SER A 23 20.91 -0.84 3.58
N GLY A 24 20.74 0.31 2.95
CA GLY A 24 21.58 1.50 3.20
C GLY A 24 21.09 2.41 4.32
N PHE A 25 20.03 2.04 5.03
CA PHE A 25 19.60 2.75 6.25
C PHE A 25 20.17 2.08 7.50
N ASP A 26 20.44 2.87 8.53
CA ASP A 26 21.04 2.38 9.78
C ASP A 26 20.08 1.50 10.58
N GLU A 27 18.78 1.74 10.48
CA GLU A 27 17.74 1.04 11.23
C GLU A 27 16.48 0.80 10.37
N VAL A 28 16.06 -0.46 10.32
CA VAL A 28 14.77 -0.87 9.75
C VAL A 28 13.99 -1.65 10.79
N ILE A 29 12.86 -1.12 11.21
CA ILE A 29 11.94 -1.75 12.16
C ILE A 29 10.91 -2.52 11.38
N VAL A 30 10.90 -3.84 11.52
CA VAL A 30 9.89 -4.71 10.95
C VAL A 30 8.93 -5.13 12.06
N VAL A 31 7.64 -4.84 11.88
CA VAL A 31 6.58 -5.33 12.77
C VAL A 31 5.82 -6.44 12.05
N ASP A 32 6.04 -7.68 12.51
CA ASP A 32 5.33 -8.85 12.01
C ASP A 32 4.00 -9.03 12.73
N THR A 33 2.93 -9.24 11.99
CA THR A 33 1.58 -9.34 12.56
C THR A 33 1.07 -10.77 12.71
N GLY A 34 1.98 -11.75 12.74
CA GLY A 34 1.66 -13.15 12.96
C GLY A 34 1.92 -14.04 11.74
N SER A 35 2.97 -13.76 10.97
CA SER A 35 3.37 -14.60 9.83
C SER A 35 3.65 -16.05 10.24
N THR A 36 3.17 -16.97 9.43
CA THR A 36 3.34 -18.42 9.56
C THR A 36 4.26 -19.01 8.48
N ASP A 37 4.65 -18.19 7.50
CA ASP A 37 5.61 -18.50 6.46
C ASP A 37 7.04 -18.08 6.86
N ARG A 38 7.96 -18.03 5.92
CA ARG A 38 9.38 -17.68 6.14
C ARG A 38 9.65 -16.17 6.26
N THR A 39 8.62 -15.33 6.34
CA THR A 39 8.77 -13.85 6.40
C THR A 39 9.76 -13.41 7.47
N LYS A 40 9.60 -13.93 8.71
CA LYS A 40 10.45 -13.56 9.86
C LYS A 40 11.90 -14.02 9.68
N GLU A 41 12.08 -15.23 9.19
CA GLU A 41 13.40 -15.80 8.90
C GLU A 41 14.15 -14.93 7.87
N LEU A 42 13.46 -14.56 6.79
CA LEU A 42 14.02 -13.72 5.73
C LEU A 42 14.33 -12.29 6.21
N ALA A 43 13.48 -11.72 7.05
CA ALA A 43 13.70 -10.40 7.60
C ALA A 43 14.97 -10.32 8.48
N LEU A 44 15.22 -11.36 9.27
CA LEU A 44 16.40 -11.45 10.16
C LEU A 44 17.74 -11.67 9.43
N GLN A 45 17.72 -11.90 8.11
CA GLN A 45 18.96 -11.97 7.31
C GLN A 45 19.59 -10.60 7.07
N PHE A 46 18.87 -9.51 7.34
CA PHE A 46 19.34 -8.15 7.15
C PHE A 46 19.88 -7.57 8.47
N PRO A 47 21.17 -7.18 8.55
CA PRO A 47 21.81 -6.79 9.81
C PRO A 47 21.27 -5.50 10.41
N ASN A 48 20.65 -4.65 9.60
CA ASN A 48 20.02 -3.39 10.02
C ASN A 48 18.54 -3.55 10.43
N VAL A 49 18.00 -4.79 10.41
CA VAL A 49 16.62 -5.08 10.77
C VAL A 49 16.49 -5.37 12.27
N ARG A 50 15.50 -4.73 12.88
CA ARG A 50 14.98 -5.06 14.22
C ARG A 50 13.56 -5.56 14.06
N LEU A 51 13.34 -6.84 14.36
CA LEU A 51 12.04 -7.52 14.22
C LEU A 51 11.25 -7.47 15.53
N PHE A 52 9.99 -7.01 15.44
CA PHE A 52 9.04 -6.99 16.53
C PHE A 52 7.77 -7.75 16.15
N PHE A 53 7.04 -8.20 17.15
CA PHE A 53 5.74 -8.85 16.97
C PHE A 53 4.64 -7.97 17.55
N SER A 54 3.52 -7.87 16.83
CA SER A 54 2.26 -7.34 17.35
C SER A 54 1.10 -8.06 16.65
N PRO A 55 0.03 -8.46 17.35
CA PRO A 55 -1.18 -8.84 16.64
C PRO A 55 -1.70 -7.66 15.81
N PHE A 56 -2.52 -7.95 14.79
CA PHE A 56 -3.13 -6.89 14.01
C PHE A 56 -4.12 -6.07 14.86
N ILE A 57 -3.80 -4.82 15.12
CA ILE A 57 -4.56 -3.87 15.93
C ILE A 57 -5.15 -2.71 15.11
N GLY A 58 -5.10 -2.82 13.77
CA GLY A 58 -5.44 -1.76 12.82
C GLY A 58 -4.19 -1.09 12.26
N PHE A 59 -4.27 -0.57 11.04
CA PHE A 59 -3.09 -0.02 10.36
C PHE A 59 -2.54 1.22 11.06
N GLY A 60 -3.36 2.21 11.41
CA GLY A 60 -2.88 3.42 12.08
C GLY A 60 -2.21 3.14 13.43
N PRO A 61 -2.84 2.39 14.36
CA PRO A 61 -2.20 1.96 15.60
C PRO A 61 -0.89 1.18 15.39
N LEU A 62 -0.81 0.30 14.37
CA LEU A 62 0.42 -0.43 14.05
C LEU A 62 1.54 0.50 13.58
N HIS A 63 1.22 1.50 12.73
CA HIS A 63 2.19 2.51 12.33
C HIS A 63 2.76 3.24 13.56
N ASN A 64 1.88 3.70 14.45
CA ASN A 64 2.31 4.41 15.65
C ASN A 64 3.11 3.51 16.60
N LEU A 65 2.77 2.22 16.70
CA LEU A 65 3.55 1.24 17.45
C LEU A 65 4.96 1.07 16.85
N ALA A 66 5.08 0.90 15.53
CA ALA A 66 6.38 0.78 14.85
C ALA A 66 7.24 2.03 15.05
N ILE A 67 6.63 3.22 14.99
CA ILE A 67 7.30 4.50 15.27
C ILE A 67 7.85 4.56 16.71
N SER A 68 7.14 3.96 17.68
CA SER A 68 7.60 3.94 19.08
C SER A 68 8.88 3.13 19.29
N TYR A 69 9.17 2.15 18.41
CA TYR A 69 10.40 1.36 18.45
C TYR A 69 11.58 2.06 17.75
N ALA A 70 11.33 3.12 16.99
CA ALA A 70 12.35 3.84 16.23
C ALA A 70 13.30 4.61 17.15
N THR A 71 14.61 4.50 16.89
CA THR A 71 15.63 5.25 17.65
C THR A 71 15.81 6.68 17.13
N HIS A 72 15.61 6.89 15.81
CA HIS A 72 15.77 8.21 15.19
C HIS A 72 14.46 9.00 15.15
N ASP A 73 14.56 10.32 15.07
CA ASP A 73 13.40 11.22 15.01
C ASP A 73 12.71 11.20 13.64
N TRP A 74 13.45 10.92 12.59
CA TRP A 74 12.92 10.84 11.24
C TRP A 74 12.46 9.44 10.91
N ILE A 75 11.20 9.32 10.49
CA ILE A 75 10.55 8.06 10.17
C ILE A 75 10.25 8.02 8.69
N LEU A 76 10.72 6.97 8.01
CA LEU A 76 10.30 6.59 6.67
C LEU A 76 9.42 5.35 6.77
N SER A 77 8.14 5.47 6.44
CA SER A 77 7.19 4.33 6.46
C SER A 77 7.10 3.71 5.08
N ILE A 78 7.35 2.40 4.97
CA ILE A 78 7.33 1.63 3.72
C ILE A 78 6.50 0.37 3.94
N ASP A 79 5.66 0.00 2.97
CA ASP A 79 4.90 -1.27 3.01
C ASP A 79 5.78 -2.42 2.48
N SER A 80 5.53 -3.67 2.92
CA SER A 80 6.34 -4.84 2.53
C SER A 80 6.30 -5.15 1.02
N ASP A 81 5.30 -4.64 0.31
CA ASP A 81 5.15 -4.73 -1.15
C ASP A 81 5.60 -3.46 -1.89
N GLU A 82 6.28 -2.56 -1.19
CA GLU A 82 6.88 -1.33 -1.73
C GLU A 82 8.41 -1.46 -1.82
N ILE A 83 8.99 -0.84 -2.85
CA ILE A 83 10.44 -0.75 -3.06
C ILE A 83 10.80 0.72 -3.25
N LEU A 84 11.69 1.24 -2.39
CA LEU A 84 12.23 2.58 -2.54
C LEU A 84 13.12 2.62 -3.80
N SER A 85 12.86 3.59 -4.71
CA SER A 85 13.70 3.71 -5.91
C SER A 85 15.11 4.16 -5.58
N PRO A 86 16.12 3.79 -6.38
CA PRO A 86 17.49 4.26 -6.19
C PRO A 86 17.61 5.79 -6.17
N GLU A 87 16.78 6.48 -6.95
CA GLU A 87 16.71 7.94 -6.99
C GLU A 87 16.17 8.50 -5.68
N ALA A 88 15.12 7.88 -5.11
CA ALA A 88 14.58 8.27 -3.82
C ALA A 88 15.60 8.06 -2.70
N PHE A 89 16.30 6.93 -2.70
CA PHE A 89 17.35 6.67 -1.72
C PHE A 89 18.47 7.73 -1.80
N LYS A 90 18.99 8.04 -3.00
CA LYS A 90 20.02 9.08 -3.19
C LYS A 90 19.53 10.47 -2.75
N GLU A 91 18.30 10.81 -3.04
CA GLU A 91 17.70 12.08 -2.62
C GLU A 91 17.61 12.16 -1.09
N LEU A 92 17.21 11.08 -0.41
CA LEU A 92 17.14 11.02 1.04
C LEU A 92 18.51 11.14 1.74
N GLN A 93 19.58 10.66 1.08
CA GLN A 93 20.95 10.83 1.60
C GLN A 93 21.47 12.27 1.48
N ALA A 94 20.95 13.04 0.56
CA ALA A 94 21.40 14.39 0.24
C ALA A 94 20.54 15.51 0.82
N ILE A 95 19.28 15.20 1.18
CA ILE A 95 18.32 16.24 1.59
C ILE A 95 18.59 16.74 3.02
N SER A 96 18.47 18.06 3.21
CA SER A 96 18.38 18.64 4.54
C SER A 96 16.92 18.61 5.01
N LEU A 97 16.64 17.82 6.04
CA LEU A 97 15.32 17.61 6.58
C LEU A 97 14.90 18.71 7.55
N ASP A 98 13.73 19.32 7.31
CA ASP A 98 13.14 20.35 8.19
C ASP A 98 11.95 19.74 8.97
N PRO A 99 11.95 19.76 10.32
CA PRO A 99 10.87 19.19 11.13
C PRO A 99 9.48 19.83 10.91
N ASN A 100 9.41 20.99 10.28
CA ASN A 100 8.13 21.60 9.91
C ASN A 100 7.57 21.07 8.58
N ASN A 101 8.30 20.17 7.93
CA ASN A 101 7.90 19.55 6.69
C ASN A 101 7.58 18.06 6.89
N VAL A 102 6.64 17.58 6.09
CA VAL A 102 6.46 16.16 5.74
C VAL A 102 6.83 15.96 4.29
N TYR A 103 7.39 14.80 3.98
CA TYR A 103 7.88 14.53 2.63
C TYR A 103 7.05 13.44 1.98
N ALA A 104 6.56 13.74 0.79
CA ALA A 104 5.73 12.86 -0.01
C ALA A 104 6.51 12.30 -1.20
N PHE A 105 6.12 11.12 -1.62
CA PHE A 105 6.67 10.42 -2.77
C PHE A 105 5.59 10.19 -3.82
N SER A 106 5.97 10.09 -5.08
CA SER A 106 5.14 9.51 -6.13
C SER A 106 5.17 7.99 -5.97
N ARG A 107 4.04 7.35 -5.66
CA ARG A 107 3.89 5.91 -5.63
C ARG A 107 3.49 5.39 -7.00
N TRP A 108 4.32 4.53 -7.59
CA TRP A 108 4.11 3.96 -8.91
C TRP A 108 3.64 2.52 -8.80
N ASN A 109 2.44 2.25 -9.29
CA ASN A 109 1.87 0.91 -9.26
C ASN A 109 2.43 0.04 -10.40
N PHE A 110 2.77 -1.22 -10.08
CA PHE A 110 3.29 -2.20 -11.03
C PHE A 110 2.37 -3.43 -11.10
N PHE A 111 2.23 -3.98 -12.29
CA PHE A 111 1.60 -5.27 -12.54
C PHE A 111 2.32 -6.01 -13.66
N GLY A 112 2.64 -7.31 -13.44
CA GLY A 112 3.37 -8.12 -14.42
C GLY A 112 4.74 -7.54 -14.79
N GLY A 113 5.41 -6.86 -13.86
CA GLY A 113 6.71 -6.20 -14.07
C GLY A 113 6.64 -4.86 -14.81
N LYS A 114 5.47 -4.39 -15.20
CA LYS A 114 5.27 -3.12 -15.90
C LYS A 114 4.61 -2.09 -15.03
N ARG A 115 5.07 -0.84 -15.15
CA ARG A 115 4.41 0.30 -14.52
C ARG A 115 3.03 0.52 -15.15
N VAL A 116 2.01 0.61 -14.30
CA VAL A 116 0.63 0.89 -14.71
C VAL A 116 0.35 2.38 -14.62
N THR A 117 -0.04 2.99 -15.75
CA THR A 117 -0.39 4.42 -15.85
C THR A 117 -1.82 4.65 -16.30
N THR A 118 -2.61 3.57 -16.46
CA THR A 118 -3.97 3.55 -16.99
C THR A 118 -4.93 2.93 -16.00
N CYS A 119 -6.19 2.74 -16.37
CA CYS A 119 -7.24 2.10 -15.58
C CYS A 119 -7.55 2.79 -14.23
N GLY A 120 -7.03 3.99 -14.00
CA GLY A 120 -7.12 4.70 -12.74
C GLY A 120 -6.12 4.26 -11.69
N TRP A 121 -5.10 3.48 -12.07
CA TRP A 121 -3.96 3.07 -11.25
C TRP A 121 -2.73 3.93 -11.56
N HIS A 122 -2.96 5.20 -11.87
CA HIS A 122 -1.87 6.18 -12.02
C HIS A 122 -1.16 6.40 -10.69
N SER A 123 0.01 7.03 -10.77
CA SER A 123 0.79 7.37 -9.58
C SER A 123 -0.03 8.18 -8.57
N GLU A 124 0.11 7.84 -7.33
CA GLU A 124 -0.46 8.55 -6.18
C GLU A 124 0.65 9.30 -5.46
N THR A 125 0.32 10.43 -4.86
CA THR A 125 1.23 11.14 -3.96
C THR A 125 0.92 10.70 -2.53
N ILE A 126 1.93 10.13 -1.84
CA ILE A 126 1.78 9.64 -0.47
C ILE A 126 2.85 10.24 0.43
N VAL A 127 2.46 10.70 1.62
CA VAL A 127 3.40 11.13 2.66
C VAL A 127 3.96 9.89 3.34
N ARG A 128 5.31 9.75 3.33
CA ARG A 128 5.98 8.58 3.90
C ARG A 128 7.14 8.96 4.83
N LEU A 129 7.70 10.18 4.74
CA LEU A 129 8.81 10.62 5.59
C LEU A 129 8.38 11.83 6.43
N PHE A 130 8.62 11.76 7.73
CA PHE A 130 8.23 12.80 8.69
C PHE A 130 9.02 12.70 9.99
N CYS A 131 9.01 13.78 10.78
CA CYS A 131 9.58 13.81 12.12
C CYS A 131 8.54 13.32 13.16
N LYS A 132 8.87 12.23 13.89
CA LYS A 132 7.95 11.64 14.90
C LYS A 132 7.61 12.57 16.07
N ALA A 133 8.47 13.57 16.34
CA ALA A 133 8.20 14.57 17.36
C ALA A 133 7.14 15.61 16.92
N LYS A 134 6.82 15.70 15.63
CA LYS A 134 5.88 16.69 15.07
C LYS A 134 4.58 16.08 14.62
N THR A 135 4.57 14.81 14.22
CA THR A 135 3.39 14.15 13.70
C THR A 135 3.47 12.63 13.83
N GLN A 136 2.33 12.00 13.60
CA GLN A 136 2.12 10.56 13.65
C GLN A 136 1.02 10.16 12.67
N PHE A 137 0.72 8.88 12.55
CA PHE A 137 -0.44 8.43 11.79
C PHE A 137 -1.75 8.66 12.57
N THR A 138 -2.86 8.83 11.84
CA THR A 138 -4.20 8.76 12.44
C THR A 138 -4.42 7.37 13.06
N ASN A 139 -5.31 7.27 14.06
CA ASN A 139 -5.64 5.98 14.68
C ASN A 139 -6.73 5.21 13.92
N ASP A 140 -6.93 5.52 12.64
CA ASP A 140 -7.88 4.81 11.80
C ASP A 140 -7.45 3.35 11.59
N LEU A 141 -8.41 2.42 11.70
CA LEU A 141 -8.15 0.99 11.51
C LEU A 141 -7.84 0.66 10.04
N VAL A 142 -8.38 1.46 9.12
CA VAL A 142 -8.20 1.38 7.66
C VAL A 142 -8.20 2.80 7.12
N HIS A 143 -7.41 3.05 6.07
CA HIS A 143 -7.25 4.37 5.43
C HIS A 143 -6.53 5.40 6.33
N GLU A 144 -5.63 4.93 7.17
CA GLU A 144 -4.73 5.74 7.97
C GLU A 144 -3.90 6.70 7.10
N LYS A 145 -3.52 7.82 7.69
CA LYS A 145 -2.71 8.85 7.03
C LYS A 145 -1.80 9.51 8.05
N VAL A 146 -0.66 9.98 7.60
CA VAL A 146 0.16 10.89 8.40
C VAL A 146 -0.63 12.19 8.61
N VAL A 147 -0.73 12.65 9.84
CA VAL A 147 -1.38 13.92 10.17
C VAL A 147 -0.51 15.06 9.67
N THR A 148 -1.01 15.83 8.71
CA THR A 148 -0.24 16.91 8.07
C THR A 148 -0.68 18.32 8.51
N ALA A 149 -1.54 18.40 9.51
CA ALA A 149 -2.00 19.69 10.04
C ALA A 149 -0.81 20.56 10.49
N ASN A 150 -0.75 21.79 10.01
CA ASN A 150 0.32 22.76 10.29
C ASN A 150 1.74 22.37 9.80
N LEU A 151 1.84 21.39 8.89
CA LEU A 151 3.09 20.99 8.28
C LEU A 151 3.05 21.23 6.76
N THR A 152 4.18 21.61 6.18
CA THR A 152 4.29 21.76 4.72
C THR A 152 4.60 20.43 4.07
N THR A 153 3.85 20.06 3.05
CA THR A 153 4.14 18.84 2.27
C THR A 153 5.11 19.14 1.13
N VAL A 154 6.26 18.52 1.17
CA VAL A 154 7.30 18.60 0.13
C VAL A 154 7.28 17.33 -0.69
N LEU A 155 7.05 17.44 -2.01
CA LEU A 155 7.11 16.30 -2.92
C LEU A 155 8.55 16.04 -3.34
N LEU A 156 9.06 14.84 -3.07
CA LEU A 156 10.36 14.38 -3.51
C LEU A 156 10.32 13.93 -4.99
N LYS A 157 11.47 13.99 -5.65
CA LYS A 157 11.62 13.58 -7.06
C LYS A 157 11.65 12.07 -7.21
N GLY A 158 12.23 11.39 -6.25
CA GLY A 158 12.28 9.92 -6.21
C GLY A 158 10.90 9.31 -5.99
N ALA A 159 10.75 8.02 -6.35
CA ALA A 159 9.49 7.32 -6.30
C ALA A 159 9.56 6.09 -5.37
N ILE A 160 8.39 5.63 -4.96
CA ILE A 160 8.18 4.32 -4.34
C ILE A 160 7.48 3.42 -5.35
N PHE A 161 8.06 2.25 -5.64
CA PHE A 161 7.52 1.26 -6.55
C PHE A 161 6.64 0.28 -5.76
N HIS A 162 5.37 0.17 -6.12
CA HIS A 162 4.36 -0.60 -5.40
C HIS A 162 3.92 -1.81 -6.23
N TYR A 163 4.19 -3.01 -5.71
CA TYR A 163 3.95 -4.30 -6.35
C TYR A 163 2.76 -5.04 -5.75
N SER A 164 1.64 -4.34 -5.57
CA SER A 164 0.41 -4.89 -4.97
C SER A 164 -0.17 -6.10 -5.67
N TYR A 165 0.08 -6.24 -6.97
CA TYR A 165 -0.45 -7.31 -7.81
C TYR A 165 0.67 -7.86 -8.69
N ARG A 166 1.15 -9.05 -8.37
CA ARG A 166 2.21 -9.72 -9.14
C ARG A 166 1.67 -10.84 -10.00
N THR A 167 0.65 -11.53 -9.50
CA THR A 167 0.00 -12.68 -10.13
C THR A 167 -1.50 -12.43 -10.32
N ILE A 168 -2.13 -13.30 -11.09
CA ILE A 168 -3.61 -13.31 -11.21
C ILE A 168 -4.27 -13.72 -9.89
N ASP A 169 -3.61 -14.57 -9.10
CA ASP A 169 -4.13 -14.99 -7.80
C ASP A 169 -4.25 -13.82 -6.81
N ASP A 170 -3.32 -12.86 -6.87
CA ASP A 170 -3.43 -11.63 -6.06
C ASP A 170 -4.74 -10.86 -6.36
N PHE A 171 -5.16 -10.84 -7.65
CA PHE A 171 -6.45 -10.25 -8.03
C PHE A 171 -7.64 -11.01 -7.44
N LEU A 172 -7.61 -12.34 -7.48
CA LEU A 172 -8.70 -13.17 -6.97
C LEU A 172 -8.84 -13.05 -5.45
N ILE A 173 -7.72 -13.10 -4.72
CA ILE A 173 -7.68 -12.95 -3.26
C ILE A 173 -8.23 -11.56 -2.85
N LYS A 174 -7.72 -10.49 -3.47
CA LYS A 174 -8.16 -9.12 -3.17
C LYS A 174 -9.61 -8.87 -3.59
N MET A 175 -10.06 -9.43 -4.72
CA MET A 175 -11.45 -9.37 -5.15
C MET A 175 -12.39 -9.99 -4.12
N ARG A 176 -12.06 -11.19 -3.61
CA ARG A 176 -12.81 -11.84 -2.55
C ARG A 176 -12.89 -10.94 -1.32
N ARG A 177 -11.75 -10.51 -0.78
CA ARG A 177 -11.66 -9.64 0.41
C ARG A 177 -12.48 -8.35 0.26
N TYR A 178 -12.29 -7.62 -0.85
CA TYR A 178 -13.01 -6.36 -1.07
C TYR A 178 -14.50 -6.54 -1.27
N SER A 179 -14.95 -7.66 -1.86
CA SER A 179 -16.37 -7.95 -2.01
C SER A 179 -17.00 -8.35 -0.67
N ASP A 180 -16.30 -9.07 0.21
CA ASP A 180 -16.78 -9.44 1.54
C ASP A 180 -16.91 -8.20 2.42
N LEU A 181 -15.86 -7.37 2.52
CA LEU A 181 -15.90 -6.11 3.26
C LEU A 181 -17.03 -5.17 2.79
N PHE A 182 -17.27 -5.12 1.46
CA PHE A 182 -18.37 -4.32 0.93
C PHE A 182 -19.73 -4.81 1.41
N VAL A 183 -19.94 -6.12 1.49
CA VAL A 183 -21.18 -6.71 2.01
C VAL A 183 -21.35 -6.37 3.48
N GLU A 184 -20.35 -6.62 4.32
CA GLU A 184 -20.36 -6.31 5.75
C GLU A 184 -20.76 -4.85 6.01
N GLN A 185 -20.22 -3.92 5.24
CA GLN A 185 -20.51 -2.49 5.38
C GLN A 185 -21.90 -2.06 4.89
N ASN A 186 -22.52 -2.84 3.99
CA ASN A 186 -23.73 -2.43 3.29
C ASN A 186 -24.95 -3.35 3.50
N ILE A 187 -24.79 -4.47 4.21
CA ILE A 187 -25.91 -5.34 4.59
C ILE A 187 -26.94 -4.55 5.42
N GLY A 188 -28.21 -4.71 5.08
CA GLY A 188 -29.31 -3.96 5.69
C GLY A 188 -29.40 -2.47 5.29
N LYS A 189 -28.37 -1.91 4.63
CA LYS A 189 -28.33 -0.49 4.22
C LYS A 189 -28.62 -0.27 2.75
N LYS A 190 -28.27 -1.24 1.90
CA LYS A 190 -28.43 -1.15 0.45
C LYS A 190 -29.11 -2.39 -0.10
N LYS A 191 -30.08 -2.20 -0.99
CA LYS A 191 -30.68 -3.30 -1.78
C LYS A 191 -29.85 -3.57 -3.04
N SER A 192 -29.69 -4.84 -3.39
CA SER A 192 -29.03 -5.29 -4.60
C SER A 192 -29.91 -6.27 -5.38
N SER A 193 -29.51 -6.56 -6.61
CA SER A 193 -30.12 -7.56 -7.49
C SER A 193 -29.09 -8.02 -8.52
N LEU A 194 -29.33 -9.18 -9.16
CA LEU A 194 -28.48 -9.68 -10.24
C LEU A 194 -28.34 -8.64 -11.36
N PHE A 195 -29.45 -8.01 -11.76
CA PHE A 195 -29.43 -6.97 -12.79
C PHE A 195 -28.55 -5.79 -12.41
N LYS A 196 -28.64 -5.33 -11.15
CA LYS A 196 -27.78 -4.26 -10.63
C LYS A 196 -26.32 -4.66 -10.61
N ALA A 197 -25.98 -5.90 -10.24
CA ALA A 197 -24.62 -6.42 -10.27
C ALA A 197 -24.03 -6.39 -11.68
N ILE A 198 -24.80 -6.86 -12.69
CA ILE A 198 -24.41 -6.83 -14.09
C ILE A 198 -24.18 -5.40 -14.57
N LEU A 199 -25.11 -4.49 -14.34
CA LEU A 199 -24.96 -3.07 -14.73
C LEU A 199 -23.73 -2.41 -14.10
N LYS A 200 -23.48 -2.68 -12.81
CA LYS A 200 -22.30 -2.13 -12.10
C LYS A 200 -20.99 -2.69 -12.67
N SER A 201 -20.97 -3.96 -13.03
CA SER A 201 -19.82 -4.60 -13.70
C SER A 201 -19.52 -3.93 -15.05
N TRP A 202 -20.53 -3.79 -15.91
CA TRP A 202 -20.38 -3.12 -17.21
C TRP A 202 -19.92 -1.67 -17.08
N ALA A 203 -20.53 -0.92 -16.17
CA ALA A 203 -20.14 0.46 -15.91
C ALA A 203 -18.69 0.57 -15.40
N ALA A 204 -18.26 -0.34 -14.54
CA ALA A 204 -16.90 -0.39 -14.03
C ALA A 204 -15.90 -0.74 -15.14
N PHE A 205 -16.22 -1.72 -16.00
CA PHE A 205 -15.39 -2.06 -17.16
C PHE A 205 -15.25 -0.85 -18.10
N PHE A 206 -16.36 -0.27 -18.55
CA PHE A 206 -16.35 0.88 -19.44
C PHE A 206 -15.56 2.05 -18.86
N ARG A 207 -15.79 2.37 -17.58
CA ARG A 207 -15.07 3.42 -16.90
C ARG A 207 -13.56 3.17 -16.87
N SER A 208 -13.14 1.93 -16.55
CA SER A 208 -11.73 1.57 -16.45
C SER A 208 -11.07 1.49 -17.83
N TYR A 209 -11.68 0.78 -18.76
CA TYR A 209 -11.10 0.46 -20.06
C TYR A 209 -11.14 1.64 -21.03
N ILE A 210 -12.25 2.40 -21.05
CA ILE A 210 -12.41 3.54 -21.96
C ILE A 210 -12.05 4.86 -21.28
N LEU A 211 -12.82 5.27 -20.24
CA LEU A 211 -12.67 6.61 -19.66
C LEU A 211 -11.33 6.80 -18.96
N LYS A 212 -10.80 5.73 -18.32
CA LYS A 212 -9.48 5.75 -17.67
C LYS A 212 -8.38 5.19 -18.56
N ARG A 213 -8.60 5.17 -19.87
CA ARG A 213 -7.61 4.85 -20.90
C ARG A 213 -6.99 3.45 -20.78
N GLY A 214 -7.68 2.48 -20.19
CA GLY A 214 -7.22 1.09 -20.06
C GLY A 214 -6.90 0.45 -21.42
N ILE A 215 -7.62 0.83 -22.48
CA ILE A 215 -7.39 0.39 -23.87
C ILE A 215 -5.93 0.65 -24.35
N PHE A 216 -5.27 1.70 -23.85
CA PHE A 216 -3.88 2.01 -24.18
C PHE A 216 -2.88 1.27 -23.28
N GLY A 217 -3.34 0.55 -22.27
CA GLY A 217 -2.51 -0.23 -21.34
C GLY A 217 -2.18 -1.64 -21.85
N GLY A 218 -2.52 -1.99 -23.08
CA GLY A 218 -2.29 -3.32 -23.64
C GLY A 218 -3.03 -4.42 -22.88
N LYS A 219 -2.42 -5.60 -22.76
CA LYS A 219 -3.00 -6.74 -22.03
C LYS A 219 -3.20 -6.45 -20.55
N GLU A 220 -2.29 -5.71 -19.93
CA GLU A 220 -2.38 -5.32 -18.52
C GLU A 220 -3.57 -4.38 -18.29
N GLY A 221 -3.81 -3.45 -19.20
CA GLY A 221 -4.97 -2.55 -19.16
C GLY A 221 -6.31 -3.29 -19.28
N TYR A 222 -6.39 -4.32 -20.14
CA TYR A 222 -7.57 -5.17 -20.25
C TYR A 222 -7.79 -5.98 -18.95
N ILE A 223 -6.74 -6.66 -18.46
CA ILE A 223 -6.80 -7.48 -17.23
C ILE A 223 -7.29 -6.65 -16.04
N ILE A 224 -6.69 -5.47 -15.82
CA ILE A 224 -7.07 -4.59 -14.72
C ILE A 224 -8.52 -4.09 -14.88
N SER A 225 -8.94 -3.76 -16.10
CA SER A 225 -10.30 -3.31 -16.36
C SER A 225 -11.32 -4.42 -16.13
N ARG A 226 -10.98 -5.66 -16.50
CA ARG A 226 -11.80 -6.84 -16.23
C ARG A 226 -11.89 -7.10 -14.72
N TYR A 227 -10.76 -7.06 -14.01
CA TYR A 227 -10.72 -7.15 -12.55
C TYR A 227 -11.63 -6.12 -11.87
N ASN A 228 -11.54 -4.84 -12.27
CA ASN A 228 -12.39 -3.77 -11.71
C ASN A 228 -13.88 -4.07 -11.93
N ALA A 229 -14.22 -4.64 -13.08
CA ALA A 229 -15.59 -5.09 -13.40
C ALA A 229 -16.04 -6.25 -12.52
N ASP A 230 -15.17 -7.26 -12.32
CA ASP A 230 -15.45 -8.43 -11.50
C ASP A 230 -15.60 -8.06 -10.02
N VAL A 231 -14.75 -7.18 -9.50
CA VAL A 231 -14.89 -6.63 -8.14
C VAL A 231 -16.25 -5.94 -7.98
N ALA A 232 -16.66 -5.12 -8.95
CA ALA A 232 -17.98 -4.47 -8.92
C ALA A 232 -19.11 -5.50 -9.00
N TYR A 233 -18.99 -6.52 -9.87
CA TYR A 233 -19.98 -7.59 -9.98
C TYR A 233 -20.19 -8.34 -8.67
N TYR A 234 -19.10 -8.86 -8.09
CA TYR A 234 -19.18 -9.67 -6.87
C TYR A 234 -19.59 -8.87 -5.64
N LYS A 235 -19.25 -7.59 -5.53
CA LYS A 235 -19.76 -6.69 -4.47
C LYS A 235 -21.30 -6.68 -4.43
N TYR A 236 -21.92 -6.45 -5.58
CA TYR A 236 -23.37 -6.35 -5.66
C TYR A 236 -24.06 -7.72 -5.74
N LEU A 237 -23.42 -8.73 -6.34
CA LEU A 237 -23.96 -10.09 -6.36
C LEU A 237 -24.04 -10.68 -4.96
N LYS A 238 -22.96 -10.66 -4.19
CA LYS A 238 -22.93 -11.15 -2.80
C LYS A 238 -23.97 -10.43 -1.94
N LEU A 239 -24.09 -9.09 -2.10
CA LEU A 239 -25.10 -8.32 -1.38
C LEU A 239 -26.56 -8.70 -1.74
N THR A 240 -26.76 -9.41 -2.85
CA THR A 240 -28.11 -9.91 -3.22
C THR A 240 -28.51 -11.13 -2.41
N PHE A 241 -27.54 -11.90 -1.91
CA PHE A 241 -27.73 -13.15 -1.17
C PHE A 241 -27.43 -13.02 0.33
N SER A 242 -27.16 -11.82 0.80
CA SER A 242 -26.96 -11.47 2.22
C SER A 242 -28.12 -10.61 2.71
#